data_f19d01669cdd1743f266b94fe48d838c
#
_entry.id   f19d01669cdd1743f266b94fe48d838c
#
_cell.length_a   1.000
_cell.length_b   1.000
_cell.length_c   1.000
_cell.angle_alpha   90.00
_cell.angle_beta   90.00
_cell.angle_gamma   90.00
#
_symmetry.space_group_name_H-M   'P 1'
#
loop_
_entity.id
_entity.type
_entity.pdbx_description
1 polymer ?
#
loop_
_entity_poly.entity_id
_entity_poly.type
_entity_poly.pdbx_seq_one_letter_code
_entity_poly.pdbx_strand_id
1 'polypeptide(L)'
;FSTTGFGLQASTTFNVTKKWQVFGQFNYGKGIGSYLNDLSNLNVDIVPDPDNEGKMQVLPMLGWYAGLQYNICPNIFVSGTYSLSRLYSENNYPSDNPEAYRKGQYFVANAFWNVTSNMQVGVEYLRGWRTDFNFSPRHANRLNMLVQYSF
;
A
#
# COMPACT_ATOMS: atom_id res chain seq x y z
N PHE A 1 22.47 -11.80 -16.33
CA PHE A 1 21.04 -11.95 -16.67
C PHE A 1 20.40 -10.58 -16.67
N SER A 2 19.59 -10.26 -17.67
CA SER A 2 18.85 -9.01 -17.77
C SER A 2 17.39 -9.33 -18.08
N THR A 3 16.47 -8.68 -17.36
CA THR A 3 15.05 -8.76 -17.63
C THR A 3 14.47 -7.34 -17.53
N THR A 4 13.38 -7.07 -18.24
CA THR A 4 12.78 -5.74 -18.31
C THR A 4 11.51 -5.70 -17.46
N GLY A 5 11.48 -4.79 -16.50
CA GLY A 5 10.27 -4.41 -15.78
C GLY A 5 9.57 -3.21 -16.46
N PHE A 6 8.28 -3.09 -16.26
CA PHE A 6 7.50 -1.91 -16.64
C PHE A 6 6.41 -1.63 -15.61
N GLY A 7 6.03 -0.37 -15.47
CA GLY A 7 4.97 0.03 -14.57
C GLY A 7 4.15 1.20 -15.09
N LEU A 8 2.90 1.23 -14.70
CA LEU A 8 1.95 2.31 -14.94
C LEU A 8 1.41 2.80 -13.61
N GLN A 9 1.36 4.11 -13.43
CA GLN A 9 0.82 4.77 -12.24
C GLN A 9 -0.19 5.83 -12.64
N ALA A 10 -1.29 5.91 -11.89
CA ALA A 10 -2.26 7.00 -11.94
C ALA A 10 -2.62 7.41 -10.52
N SER A 11 -2.70 8.72 -10.26
CA SER A 11 -3.13 9.26 -8.97
C SER A 11 -4.05 10.45 -9.16
N THR A 12 -4.93 10.64 -8.20
CA THR A 12 -5.86 11.77 -8.20
C THR A 12 -6.16 12.24 -6.79
N THR A 13 -6.43 13.55 -6.70
CA THR A 13 -7.01 14.18 -5.51
C THR A 13 -8.09 15.14 -6.01
N PHE A 14 -9.29 14.99 -5.50
CA PHE A 14 -10.45 15.78 -5.94
C PHE A 14 -11.25 16.30 -4.75
N ASN A 15 -11.48 17.62 -4.73
CA ASN A 15 -12.34 18.26 -3.73
C ASN A 15 -13.79 18.23 -4.23
N VAL A 16 -14.59 17.33 -3.66
CA VAL A 16 -16.02 17.20 -3.97
C VAL A 16 -16.78 18.43 -3.48
N THR A 17 -16.42 18.90 -2.30
CA THR A 17 -16.92 20.13 -1.68
C THR A 17 -15.79 20.81 -0.90
N LYS A 18 -16.07 21.97 -0.27
CA LYS A 18 -15.12 22.61 0.67
C LYS A 18 -14.79 21.74 1.90
N LYS A 19 -15.62 20.75 2.21
CA LYS A 19 -15.43 19.85 3.36
C LYS A 19 -14.97 18.45 2.97
N TRP A 20 -15.27 17.99 1.77
CA TRP A 20 -15.03 16.63 1.33
C TRP A 20 -13.95 16.58 0.25
N GLN A 21 -12.94 15.77 0.49
CA GLN A 21 -11.87 15.46 -0.48
C GLN A 21 -11.77 13.96 -0.67
N VAL A 22 -11.71 13.53 -1.91
CA VAL A 22 -11.44 12.13 -2.32
C VAL A 22 -10.05 12.08 -2.90
N PHE A 23 -9.30 11.03 -2.59
CA PHE A 23 -7.97 10.81 -3.13
C PHE A 23 -7.72 9.34 -3.40
N GLY A 24 -6.83 9.05 -4.32
CA GLY A 24 -6.47 7.68 -4.64
C GLY A 24 -5.30 7.58 -5.58
N GLN A 25 -4.73 6.38 -5.62
CA GLN A 25 -3.64 6.02 -6.50
C GLN A 25 -3.78 4.57 -6.94
N PHE A 26 -3.35 4.30 -8.14
CA PHE A 26 -3.31 2.98 -8.74
C PHE A 26 -1.94 2.77 -9.38
N ASN A 27 -1.34 1.60 -9.16
CA ASN A 27 -0.09 1.17 -9.76
C ASN A 27 -0.26 -0.26 -10.28
N TYR A 28 0.18 -0.52 -11.49
CA TYR A 28 0.23 -1.86 -12.07
C TYR A 28 1.47 -2.02 -12.93
N GLY A 29 2.11 -3.19 -12.85
CA GLY A 29 3.27 -3.48 -13.68
C GLY A 29 3.92 -4.81 -13.33
N LYS A 30 5.08 -5.05 -13.92
CA LYS A 30 5.97 -6.18 -13.62
C LYS A 30 7.30 -5.68 -13.09
N GLY A 31 7.81 -6.27 -11.99
CA GLY A 31 9.08 -5.86 -11.40
C GLY A 31 9.05 -4.46 -10.81
N ILE A 32 7.95 -4.06 -10.19
CA ILE A 32 7.74 -2.74 -9.58
C ILE A 32 7.57 -2.80 -8.05
N GLY A 33 8.03 -3.87 -7.40
CA GLY A 33 7.89 -4.06 -5.96
C GLY A 33 8.52 -2.93 -5.14
N SER A 34 9.63 -2.38 -5.60
CA SER A 34 10.29 -1.23 -4.97
C SER A 34 9.41 0.03 -4.92
N TYR A 35 8.37 0.12 -5.75
CA TYR A 35 7.39 1.23 -5.76
C TYR A 35 6.13 0.92 -4.96
N LEU A 36 6.00 -0.30 -4.42
CA LEU A 36 4.88 -0.74 -3.60
C LEU A 36 5.39 -1.01 -2.18
N ASN A 37 4.94 -0.23 -1.22
CA ASN A 37 5.48 -0.20 0.14
C ASN A 37 5.55 -1.60 0.79
N ASP A 38 4.51 -2.43 0.61
CA ASP A 38 4.44 -3.79 1.14
C ASP A 38 5.41 -4.77 0.47
N LEU A 39 5.87 -4.48 -0.75
CA LEU A 39 6.70 -5.35 -1.57
C LEU A 39 8.16 -4.89 -1.61
N SER A 40 8.44 -3.65 -1.23
CA SER A 40 9.75 -3.00 -1.42
C SER A 40 10.93 -3.71 -0.74
N ASN A 41 10.68 -4.45 0.34
CA ASN A 41 11.71 -5.16 1.08
C ASN A 41 11.66 -6.70 0.90
N LEU A 42 10.84 -7.19 -0.03
CA LEU A 42 10.64 -8.63 -0.23
C LEU A 42 11.50 -9.22 -1.35
N ASN A 43 12.27 -8.38 -2.07
CA ASN A 43 13.13 -8.79 -3.19
C ASN A 43 12.36 -9.58 -4.28
N VAL A 44 11.10 -9.18 -4.56
CA VAL A 44 10.21 -9.85 -5.52
C VAL A 44 10.18 -9.18 -6.90
N ASP A 45 11.00 -8.15 -7.11
CA ASP A 45 11.09 -7.47 -8.41
C ASP A 45 11.61 -8.40 -9.50
N ILE A 46 12.63 -9.19 -9.16
CA ILE A 46 13.25 -10.18 -10.03
C ILE A 46 13.43 -11.46 -9.20
N VAL A 47 12.85 -12.55 -9.67
CA VAL A 47 12.91 -13.86 -8.99
C VAL A 47 13.40 -14.94 -9.97
N PRO A 48 13.97 -16.05 -9.47
CA PRO A 48 14.26 -17.20 -10.31
C PRO A 48 12.98 -17.71 -10.99
N ASP A 49 13.12 -18.18 -12.22
CA ASP A 49 12.02 -18.82 -12.96
C ASP A 49 12.05 -20.33 -12.68
N PRO A 50 11.05 -20.90 -11.96
CA PRO A 50 11.07 -22.32 -11.61
C PRO A 50 10.95 -23.25 -12.80
N ASP A 51 10.33 -22.79 -13.90
CA ASP A 51 10.10 -23.59 -15.10
C ASP A 51 11.30 -23.52 -16.08
N ASN A 52 12.24 -22.59 -15.88
CA ASN A 52 13.38 -22.37 -16.73
C ASN A 52 14.66 -22.20 -15.91
N GLU A 53 15.37 -23.29 -15.64
CA GLU A 53 16.59 -23.26 -14.85
C GLU A 53 17.61 -22.24 -15.36
N GLY A 54 18.14 -21.45 -14.45
CA GLY A 54 19.13 -20.40 -14.74
C GLY A 54 18.54 -19.11 -15.36
N LYS A 55 17.22 -18.98 -15.50
CA LYS A 55 16.56 -17.74 -15.93
C LYS A 55 15.95 -16.98 -14.73
N MET A 56 15.75 -15.70 -14.96
CA MET A 56 15.08 -14.80 -14.01
C MET A 56 13.78 -14.30 -14.64
N GLN A 57 12.76 -14.09 -13.81
CA GLN A 57 11.48 -13.55 -14.22
C GLN A 57 11.08 -12.33 -13.36
N VAL A 58 10.21 -11.50 -13.90
CA VAL A 58 9.57 -10.39 -13.18
C VAL A 58 8.10 -10.71 -12.95
N LEU A 59 7.65 -10.59 -11.70
CA LEU A 59 6.28 -10.92 -11.35
C LEU A 59 5.34 -9.72 -11.56
N PRO A 60 4.09 -9.97 -12.02
CA PRO A 60 3.08 -8.91 -12.08
C PRO A 60 2.65 -8.46 -10.68
N MET A 61 2.45 -7.16 -10.52
CA MET A 61 2.12 -6.52 -9.25
C MET A 61 1.06 -5.46 -9.44
N LEU A 62 0.18 -5.37 -8.45
CA LEU A 62 -0.88 -4.38 -8.36
C LEU A 62 -0.83 -3.72 -6.99
N GLY A 63 -0.92 -2.41 -6.96
CA GLY A 63 -1.14 -1.64 -5.74
C GLY A 63 -2.15 -0.52 -5.98
N TRP A 64 -3.09 -0.34 -5.07
CA TRP A 64 -3.98 0.81 -5.11
C TRP A 64 -4.44 1.21 -3.72
N TYR A 65 -4.77 2.48 -3.57
CA TYR A 65 -5.52 2.96 -2.43
C TYR A 65 -6.58 3.96 -2.86
N ALA A 66 -7.62 4.05 -2.06
CA ALA A 66 -8.64 5.10 -2.16
C ALA A 66 -8.99 5.59 -0.76
N GLY A 67 -9.17 6.87 -0.62
CA GLY A 67 -9.46 7.50 0.65
C GLY A 67 -10.39 8.70 0.52
N LEU A 68 -10.97 9.03 1.68
CA LEU A 68 -11.89 10.12 1.85
C LEU A 68 -11.46 10.93 3.07
N GLN A 69 -11.37 12.24 2.91
CA GLN A 69 -11.14 13.18 4.02
C GLN A 69 -12.36 14.07 4.21
N TYR A 70 -12.72 14.31 5.46
CA TYR A 70 -13.76 15.24 5.86
C TYR A 70 -13.19 16.30 6.82
N ASN A 71 -13.30 17.56 6.43
CA ASN A 71 -12.93 18.71 7.24
C ASN A 71 -14.14 19.09 8.14
N ILE A 72 -14.08 18.71 9.41
CA ILE A 72 -15.11 19.00 10.40
C ILE A 72 -15.19 20.51 10.62
N CYS A 73 -14.05 21.14 10.82
CA CYS A 73 -13.86 22.58 10.96
C CYS A 73 -12.46 22.95 10.41
N PRO A 74 -12.08 24.24 10.34
CA PRO A 74 -10.81 24.65 9.74
C PRO A 74 -9.55 24.02 10.35
N ASN A 75 -9.64 23.60 11.61
CA ASN A 75 -8.51 23.04 12.36
C ASN A 75 -8.64 21.55 12.69
N ILE A 76 -9.76 20.89 12.34
CA ILE A 76 -9.97 19.45 12.60
C ILE A 76 -10.42 18.75 11.34
N PHE A 77 -9.72 17.68 10.97
CA PHE A 77 -10.14 16.79 9.89
C PHE A 77 -10.00 15.32 10.28
N VAL A 78 -10.81 14.50 9.65
CA VAL A 78 -10.76 13.03 9.76
C VAL A 78 -10.60 12.46 8.37
N SER A 79 -9.94 11.31 8.26
CA SER A 79 -9.90 10.57 7.00
C SER A 79 -9.97 9.07 7.19
N GLY A 80 -10.46 8.40 6.16
CA GLY A 80 -10.45 6.96 6.05
C GLY A 80 -9.83 6.54 4.72
N THR A 81 -8.98 5.55 4.74
CA THR A 81 -8.31 5.03 3.55
C THR A 81 -8.35 3.52 3.54
N TYR A 82 -8.64 2.95 2.39
CA TYR A 82 -8.46 1.53 2.15
C TYR A 82 -7.42 1.33 1.06
N SER A 83 -6.51 0.37 1.28
CA SER A 83 -5.47 0.02 0.32
C SER A 83 -5.33 -1.47 0.13
N LEU A 84 -4.85 -1.84 -1.05
CA LEU A 84 -4.55 -3.21 -1.42
C LEU A 84 -3.25 -3.24 -2.22
N SER A 85 -2.36 -4.15 -1.87
CA SER A 85 -1.25 -4.55 -2.72
C SER A 85 -1.31 -6.06 -2.98
N ARG A 86 -0.96 -6.47 -4.20
CA ARG A 86 -1.04 -7.85 -4.63
C ARG A 86 0.12 -8.20 -5.55
N LEU A 87 0.75 -9.32 -5.23
CA LEU A 87 1.70 -10.02 -6.08
C LEU A 87 0.95 -11.14 -6.80
N TYR A 88 1.08 -11.20 -8.12
CA TYR A 88 0.53 -12.29 -8.93
C TYR A 88 1.59 -13.35 -9.18
N SER A 89 1.15 -14.58 -9.32
CA SER A 89 2.03 -15.67 -9.72
C SER A 89 2.29 -15.65 -11.21
N GLU A 90 3.48 -16.06 -11.60
CA GLU A 90 3.87 -16.40 -12.96
C GLU A 90 4.76 -17.65 -12.86
N ASN A 91 4.69 -18.59 -13.81
CA ASN A 91 5.54 -19.79 -13.94
C ASN A 91 5.76 -20.53 -12.61
N ASN A 92 4.81 -21.22 -12.07
CA ASN A 92 4.93 -22.05 -10.85
C ASN A 92 5.62 -21.43 -9.61
N TYR A 93 5.87 -20.10 -9.61
CA TYR A 93 6.50 -19.39 -8.49
C TYR A 93 5.91 -19.74 -7.12
N PRO A 94 4.57 -19.89 -6.96
CA PRO A 94 3.97 -20.25 -5.67
C PRO A 94 4.30 -21.66 -5.20
N SER A 95 4.61 -22.59 -6.10
CA SER A 95 4.95 -23.97 -5.75
C SER A 95 6.25 -24.05 -4.95
N ASP A 96 7.24 -23.24 -5.33
CA ASP A 96 8.52 -23.15 -4.64
C ASP A 96 8.50 -22.18 -3.46
N ASN A 97 7.52 -21.25 -3.43
CA ASN A 97 7.42 -20.19 -2.45
C ASN A 97 5.99 -20.06 -1.85
N PRO A 98 5.45 -21.13 -1.23
CA PRO A 98 4.05 -21.12 -0.76
C PRO A 98 3.79 -20.11 0.36
N GLU A 99 4.81 -19.75 1.15
CA GLU A 99 4.72 -18.77 2.23
C GLU A 99 5.07 -17.33 1.79
N ALA A 100 5.36 -17.14 0.48
CA ALA A 100 5.64 -15.81 -0.04
C ALA A 100 4.38 -14.94 0.00
N TYR A 101 4.60 -13.64 0.12
CA TYR A 101 3.54 -12.62 0.11
C TYR A 101 2.70 -12.71 -1.16
N ARG A 102 1.39 -12.81 -1.01
CA ARG A 102 0.44 -12.78 -2.12
C ARG A 102 -0.37 -11.49 -2.14
N LYS A 103 -0.93 -11.09 -1.00
CA LYS A 103 -1.83 -9.94 -0.91
C LYS A 103 -1.77 -9.29 0.48
N GLY A 104 -1.69 -7.99 0.53
CA GLY A 104 -1.89 -7.16 1.71
C GLY A 104 -3.05 -6.20 1.52
N GLN A 105 -3.81 -5.96 2.57
CA GLN A 105 -4.92 -5.04 2.61
C GLN A 105 -4.82 -4.23 3.89
N TYR A 106 -5.14 -2.95 3.83
CA TYR A 106 -5.14 -2.08 5.00
C TYR A 106 -6.38 -1.21 5.01
N PHE A 107 -6.95 -1.07 6.17
CA PHE A 107 -7.89 -0.02 6.50
C PHE A 107 -7.25 0.92 7.51
N VAL A 108 -7.26 2.20 7.20
CA VAL A 108 -6.71 3.26 8.06
C VAL A 108 -7.80 4.28 8.33
N ALA A 109 -7.99 4.63 9.59
CA ALA A 109 -8.83 5.75 9.98
C ALA A 109 -8.01 6.67 10.89
N ASN A 110 -8.02 7.97 10.61
CA ASN A 110 -7.28 8.94 11.39
C ASN A 110 -8.07 10.22 11.65
N ALA A 111 -7.65 10.93 12.69
CA ALA A 111 -8.14 12.25 13.04
C ALA A 111 -6.96 13.14 13.40
N PHE A 112 -6.99 14.38 12.90
CA PHE A 112 -5.96 15.39 13.14
C PHE A 112 -6.59 16.68 13.65
N TRP A 113 -5.91 17.30 14.58
CA TRP A 113 -6.25 18.60 15.14
C TRP A 113 -5.04 19.53 15.09
N ASN A 114 -5.17 20.62 14.35
CA ASN A 114 -4.23 21.73 14.36
C ASN A 114 -4.54 22.58 15.59
N VAL A 115 -3.84 22.30 16.71
CA VAL A 115 -4.07 22.97 17.99
C VAL A 115 -3.72 24.45 17.89
N THR A 116 -2.61 24.75 17.19
CA THR A 116 -2.17 26.11 16.82
C THR A 116 -1.68 26.08 15.37
N SER A 117 -1.28 27.24 14.81
CA SER A 117 -0.63 27.32 13.50
C SER A 117 0.65 26.48 13.39
N ASN A 118 1.27 26.19 14.52
CA ASN A 118 2.57 25.52 14.59
C ASN A 118 2.50 24.12 15.22
N MET A 119 1.35 23.74 15.80
CA MET A 119 1.20 22.48 16.51
C MET A 119 0.03 21.65 15.98
N GLN A 120 0.32 20.42 15.61
CA GLN A 120 -0.67 19.42 15.21
C GLN A 120 -0.58 18.18 16.10
N VAL A 121 -1.73 17.65 16.49
CA VAL A 121 -1.85 16.34 17.13
C VAL A 121 -2.71 15.44 16.26
N GLY A 122 -2.43 14.14 16.28
CA GLY A 122 -3.16 13.17 15.49
C GLY A 122 -3.24 11.82 16.17
N VAL A 123 -4.28 11.09 15.83
CA VAL A 123 -4.46 9.68 16.17
C VAL A 123 -4.84 8.91 14.93
N GLU A 124 -4.28 7.71 14.79
CA GLU A 124 -4.53 6.82 13.67
C GLU A 124 -4.76 5.39 14.17
N TYR A 125 -5.82 4.78 13.68
CA TYR A 125 -6.03 3.35 13.80
C TYR A 125 -5.81 2.68 12.44
N LEU A 126 -4.99 1.64 12.43
CA LEU A 126 -4.69 0.84 11.26
C LEU A 126 -5.04 -0.62 11.53
N ARG A 127 -5.76 -1.23 10.59
CA ARG A 127 -5.98 -2.66 10.55
C ARG A 127 -5.46 -3.24 9.24
N GLY A 128 -4.54 -4.20 9.34
CA GLY A 128 -3.93 -4.86 8.20
C GLY A 128 -4.27 -6.34 8.13
N TRP A 129 -4.38 -6.84 6.90
CA TRP A 129 -4.51 -8.26 6.58
C TRP A 129 -3.48 -8.63 5.55
N ARG A 130 -2.79 -9.73 5.77
CA ARG A 130 -1.88 -10.34 4.82
C ARG A 130 -2.35 -11.75 4.49
N THR A 131 -2.25 -12.13 3.23
CA THR A 131 -2.49 -13.50 2.75
C THR A 131 -1.29 -13.91 1.92
N ASP A 132 -0.70 -15.06 2.24
CA ASP A 132 0.40 -15.65 1.51
C ASP A 132 -0.11 -16.55 0.36
N PHE A 133 0.75 -17.10 -0.48
CA PHE A 133 0.32 -17.95 -1.60
C PHE A 133 -0.32 -19.26 -1.14
N ASN A 134 0.03 -19.79 0.03
CA ASN A 134 -0.63 -20.93 0.68
C ASN A 134 -2.01 -20.59 1.30
N PHE A 135 -2.54 -19.38 1.03
CA PHE A 135 -3.81 -18.86 1.56
C PHE A 135 -3.86 -18.71 3.09
N SER A 136 -2.73 -18.74 3.77
CA SER A 136 -2.65 -18.48 5.21
C SER A 136 -2.96 -17.00 5.51
N PRO A 137 -4.05 -16.69 6.24
CA PRO A 137 -4.40 -15.32 6.59
C PRO A 137 -3.67 -14.89 7.87
N ARG A 138 -3.17 -13.67 7.86
CA ARG A 138 -2.62 -12.98 9.04
C ARG A 138 -3.24 -11.60 9.15
N HIS A 139 -3.42 -11.11 10.37
CA HIS A 139 -3.92 -9.75 10.58
C HIS A 139 -3.23 -9.10 11.78
N ALA A 140 -3.22 -7.78 11.76
CA ALA A 140 -2.68 -6.98 12.85
C ALA A 140 -3.49 -5.68 12.98
N ASN A 141 -3.52 -5.15 14.21
CA ASN A 141 -4.07 -3.84 14.52
C ASN A 141 -2.96 -2.96 15.08
N ARG A 142 -2.99 -1.68 14.76
CA ARG A 142 -2.02 -0.71 15.24
C ARG A 142 -2.73 0.60 15.58
N LEU A 143 -2.36 1.19 16.70
CA LEU A 143 -2.74 2.53 17.09
C LEU A 143 -1.48 3.41 17.09
N ASN A 144 -1.53 4.50 16.35
CA ASN A 144 -0.47 5.50 16.29
C ASN A 144 -0.96 6.83 16.86
N MET A 145 -0.06 7.57 17.47
CA MET A 145 -0.28 8.93 17.92
C MET A 145 0.82 9.82 17.35
N LEU A 146 0.48 11.04 16.98
CA LEU A 146 1.38 12.05 16.46
C LEU A 146 1.26 13.33 17.28
N VAL A 147 2.38 13.91 17.64
CA VAL A 147 2.49 15.31 18.06
C VAL A 147 3.59 15.92 17.19
N GLN A 148 3.24 16.94 16.42
CA GLN A 148 4.16 17.65 15.55
C GLN A 148 4.17 19.12 15.92
N TYR A 149 5.36 19.69 16.06
CA TYR A 149 5.58 21.11 16.24
C TYR A 149 6.54 21.64 15.17
N SER A 150 6.13 22.71 14.51
CA SER A 150 6.96 23.40 13.50
C SER A 150 7.40 24.76 14.03
N PHE A 151 8.69 25.03 14.02
CA PHE A 151 9.32 26.27 14.51
C PHE A 151 10.04 27.02 13.38
#